data_93f59b0ef89068bf7d6fb83fab5ca88b
#
_entry.id   93f59b0ef89068bf7d6fb83fab5ca88b
#
_cell.length_a   1.000
_cell.length_b   1.000
_cell.length_c   1.000
_cell.angle_alpha   90.00
_cell.angle_beta   90.00
_cell.angle_gamma   90.00
#
_symmetry.space_group_name_H-M   'P 1'
#
loop_
_entity.id
_entity.type
_entity.pdbx_description
1 polymer ?
#
loop_
_entity_poly.entity_id
_entity_poly.type
_entity_poly.pdbx_seq_one_letter_code
_entity_poly.pdbx_strand_id
1 'polypeptide(L)'
;MGRLDGKVALISGGSKGQGAAEAKLFAQEGAKVVLADILDDEGKKIEAEINETGGEAMYLHLDVTSEADWAAAVRAAVDSYGKLDILVNNAGILLRKGVEETSAEECDRIQDVNSKGVFLGVKAAIPAMREAGGGSIVNISSIAGLRGSTSTAYGASKGLVRLLTKSTAVQYGPEGIRCNSVHPGIIETDMTEEMLDSAGREQWLARTPLRIIANAHDVALGVLYLASDESRYVTGSELVIDGGITA
;
A
#
# COMPACT_ATOMS: atom_id res chain seq x y z
N MET A 1 1.65 0.84 25.10
CA MET A 1 1.72 1.97 24.19
C MET A 1 2.04 1.39 22.83
N GLY A 2 1.14 1.53 21.89
CA GLY A 2 1.31 0.95 20.54
C GLY A 2 2.35 1.73 19.72
N ARG A 3 2.87 1.10 18.68
CA ARG A 3 3.92 1.70 17.80
C ARG A 3 3.43 2.90 16.99
N LEU A 4 2.08 3.05 16.87
CA LEU A 4 1.41 4.15 16.15
C LEU A 4 0.47 4.98 17.04
N ASP A 5 0.65 4.92 18.38
CA ASP A 5 -0.20 5.69 19.30
C ASP A 5 -0.30 7.17 18.90
N GLY A 6 -1.53 7.66 18.75
CA GLY A 6 -1.83 9.03 18.39
C GLY A 6 -1.53 9.41 16.94
N LYS A 7 -1.14 8.49 16.07
CA LYS A 7 -0.98 8.71 14.63
C LYS A 7 -2.32 8.55 13.90
N VAL A 8 -2.47 9.26 12.79
CA VAL A 8 -3.59 9.14 11.86
C VAL A 8 -3.09 8.57 10.53
N ALA A 9 -3.66 7.45 10.10
CA ALA A 9 -3.27 6.75 8.89
C ALA A 9 -4.40 6.71 7.85
N LEU A 10 -4.08 7.02 6.59
CA LEU A 10 -4.94 6.80 5.43
C LEU A 10 -4.38 5.64 4.60
N ILE A 11 -5.20 4.61 4.36
CA ILE A 11 -4.81 3.40 3.65
C ILE A 11 -5.74 3.20 2.45
N SER A 12 -5.22 3.26 1.24
CA SER A 12 -5.99 2.96 0.03
C SER A 12 -5.99 1.45 -0.27
N GLY A 13 -7.09 0.95 -0.84
CA GLY A 13 -7.27 -0.50 -1.01
C GLY A 13 -7.45 -1.22 0.33
N GLY A 14 -8.06 -0.54 1.32
CA GLY A 14 -8.16 -0.99 2.70
C GLY A 14 -9.22 -2.05 2.98
N SER A 15 -10.04 -2.42 1.99
CA SER A 15 -11.19 -3.31 2.19
C SER A 15 -10.85 -4.79 2.16
N LYS A 16 -9.73 -5.20 1.53
CA LYS A 16 -9.33 -6.61 1.39
C LYS A 16 -7.81 -6.80 1.46
N GLY A 17 -7.39 -8.06 1.57
CA GLY A 17 -6.01 -8.50 1.39
C GLY A 17 -5.01 -7.76 2.30
N GLN A 18 -3.96 -7.23 1.69
CA GLN A 18 -2.88 -6.54 2.43
C GLN A 18 -3.39 -5.27 3.12
N GLY A 19 -4.18 -4.43 2.43
CA GLY A 19 -4.68 -3.19 3.00
C GLY A 19 -5.60 -3.40 4.20
N ALA A 20 -6.44 -4.42 4.19
CA ALA A 20 -7.26 -4.77 5.35
C ALA A 20 -6.40 -5.28 6.53
N ALA A 21 -5.35 -6.05 6.26
CA ALA A 21 -4.41 -6.49 7.29
C ALA A 21 -3.61 -5.32 7.88
N GLU A 22 -3.18 -4.37 7.04
CA GLU A 22 -2.53 -3.13 7.45
C GLU A 22 -3.45 -2.28 8.32
N ALA A 23 -4.72 -2.08 7.91
CA ALA A 23 -5.70 -1.30 8.67
C ALA A 23 -5.95 -1.88 10.06
N LYS A 24 -6.15 -3.19 10.16
CA LYS A 24 -6.35 -3.89 11.44
C LYS A 24 -5.11 -3.80 12.33
N LEU A 25 -3.92 -4.04 11.77
CA LEU A 25 -2.66 -3.98 12.52
C LEU A 25 -2.38 -2.55 13.01
N PHE A 26 -2.60 -1.54 12.18
CA PHE A 26 -2.38 -0.14 12.56
C PHE A 26 -3.30 0.30 13.68
N ALA A 27 -4.58 -0.09 13.63
CA ALA A 27 -5.53 0.17 14.71
C ALA A 27 -5.13 -0.53 16.02
N GLN A 28 -4.68 -1.79 15.96
CA GLN A 28 -4.15 -2.51 17.11
C GLN A 28 -2.92 -1.83 17.73
N GLU A 29 -2.12 -1.16 16.91
CA GLU A 29 -0.93 -0.40 17.32
C GLU A 29 -1.24 1.07 17.69
N GLY A 30 -2.53 1.41 17.85
CA GLY A 30 -2.99 2.69 18.40
C GLY A 30 -3.20 3.81 17.38
N ALA A 31 -3.14 3.52 16.09
CA ALA A 31 -3.49 4.51 15.07
C ALA A 31 -5.00 4.68 14.93
N LYS A 32 -5.42 5.91 14.58
CA LYS A 32 -6.73 6.18 13.99
C LYS A 32 -6.63 5.92 12.49
N VAL A 33 -7.48 5.04 11.96
CA VAL A 33 -7.35 4.54 10.60
C VAL A 33 -8.49 5.02 9.70
N VAL A 34 -8.13 5.69 8.63
CA VAL A 34 -9.03 5.94 7.50
C VAL A 34 -8.72 4.89 6.44
N LEU A 35 -9.59 3.88 6.32
CA LEU A 35 -9.49 2.89 5.26
C LEU A 35 -10.36 3.32 4.08
N ALA A 36 -9.80 3.28 2.87
CA ALA A 36 -10.44 3.82 1.70
C ALA A 36 -10.36 2.84 0.52
N ASP A 37 -11.47 2.63 -0.19
CA ASP A 37 -11.59 1.66 -1.26
C ASP A 37 -12.81 1.97 -2.13
N ILE A 38 -12.92 1.31 -3.30
CA ILE A 38 -14.15 1.30 -4.10
C ILE A 38 -15.16 0.22 -3.66
N LEU A 39 -14.75 -0.68 -2.78
CA LEU A 39 -15.55 -1.80 -2.27
C LEU A 39 -16.25 -1.41 -0.97
N ASP A 40 -17.40 -0.72 -1.09
CA ASP A 40 -18.07 -0.08 0.05
C ASP A 40 -18.51 -1.07 1.13
N ASP A 41 -19.09 -2.21 0.75
CA ASP A 41 -19.62 -3.17 1.71
C ASP A 41 -18.50 -3.88 2.49
N GLU A 42 -17.43 -4.26 1.78
CA GLU A 42 -16.25 -4.88 2.40
C GLU A 42 -15.50 -3.87 3.30
N GLY A 43 -15.40 -2.62 2.86
CA GLY A 43 -14.74 -1.58 3.64
C GLY A 43 -15.47 -1.28 4.94
N LYS A 44 -16.79 -1.16 4.92
CA LYS A 44 -17.62 -0.99 6.12
C LYS A 44 -17.54 -2.20 7.07
N LYS A 45 -17.36 -3.40 6.52
CA LYS A 45 -17.15 -4.59 7.34
C LYS A 45 -15.82 -4.52 8.09
N ILE A 46 -14.73 -4.14 7.43
CA ILE A 46 -13.41 -3.97 8.07
C ILE A 46 -13.45 -2.84 9.12
N GLU A 47 -14.12 -1.72 8.83
CA GLU A 47 -14.36 -0.63 9.79
C GLU A 47 -15.05 -1.15 11.05
N ALA A 48 -16.16 -1.90 10.90
CA ALA A 48 -16.89 -2.48 12.01
C ALA A 48 -16.02 -3.44 12.84
N GLU A 49 -15.29 -4.36 12.19
CA GLU A 49 -14.39 -5.32 12.84
C GLU A 49 -13.29 -4.62 13.68
N ILE A 50 -12.72 -3.51 13.16
CA ILE A 50 -11.72 -2.73 13.90
C ILE A 50 -12.36 -2.04 15.12
N ASN A 51 -13.51 -1.39 14.93
CA ASN A 51 -14.18 -0.65 16.00
C ASN A 51 -14.73 -1.57 17.10
N GLU A 52 -15.23 -2.76 16.75
CA GLU A 52 -15.69 -3.78 17.71
C GLU A 52 -14.55 -4.33 18.59
N THR A 53 -13.30 -4.33 18.09
CA THR A 53 -12.13 -4.75 18.86
C THR A 53 -11.47 -3.63 19.66
N GLY A 54 -12.10 -2.44 19.69
CA GLY A 54 -11.63 -1.28 20.47
C GLY A 54 -10.63 -0.39 19.74
N GLY A 55 -10.41 -0.60 18.45
CA GLY A 55 -9.69 0.32 17.56
C GLY A 55 -10.54 1.53 17.17
N GLU A 56 -9.99 2.44 16.39
CA GLU A 56 -10.69 3.60 15.86
C GLU A 56 -10.47 3.68 14.34
N ALA A 57 -11.51 3.36 13.57
CA ALA A 57 -11.45 3.36 12.11
C ALA A 57 -12.70 4.01 11.49
N MET A 58 -12.52 4.60 10.31
CA MET A 58 -13.59 5.05 9.43
C MET A 58 -13.35 4.59 8.00
N TYR A 59 -14.41 4.18 7.32
CA TYR A 59 -14.38 3.83 5.90
C TYR A 59 -14.77 5.02 5.03
N LEU A 60 -14.08 5.17 3.87
CA LEU A 60 -14.42 6.13 2.83
C LEU A 60 -14.41 5.47 1.45
N HIS A 61 -15.36 5.84 0.59
CA HIS A 61 -15.26 5.50 -0.83
C HIS A 61 -14.12 6.29 -1.48
N LEU A 62 -13.24 5.60 -2.20
CA LEU A 62 -12.10 6.20 -2.92
C LEU A 62 -11.82 5.42 -4.20
N ASP A 63 -12.06 6.05 -5.34
CA ASP A 63 -11.43 5.67 -6.60
C ASP A 63 -10.04 6.34 -6.67
N VAL A 64 -8.97 5.56 -6.57
CA VAL A 64 -7.60 6.10 -6.59
C VAL A 64 -7.24 6.80 -7.90
N THR A 65 -7.99 6.62 -8.98
CA THR A 65 -7.81 7.33 -10.24
C THR A 65 -8.42 8.75 -10.24
N SER A 66 -9.22 9.07 -9.22
CA SER A 66 -9.92 10.35 -9.02
C SER A 66 -9.13 11.27 -8.09
N GLU A 67 -8.65 12.40 -8.62
CA GLU A 67 -7.98 13.43 -7.79
C GLU A 67 -8.95 14.06 -6.76
N ALA A 68 -10.24 14.17 -7.12
CA ALA A 68 -11.25 14.71 -6.23
C ALA A 68 -11.51 13.81 -5.01
N ASP A 69 -11.54 12.48 -5.22
CA ASP A 69 -11.74 11.51 -4.15
C ASP A 69 -10.55 11.50 -3.18
N TRP A 70 -9.32 11.56 -3.70
CA TRP A 70 -8.13 11.72 -2.87
C TRP A 70 -8.19 12.99 -2.01
N ALA A 71 -8.57 14.13 -2.61
CA ALA A 71 -8.71 15.36 -1.87
C ALA A 71 -9.82 15.28 -0.79
N ALA A 72 -10.91 14.57 -1.06
CA ALA A 72 -11.97 14.32 -0.10
C ALA A 72 -11.51 13.40 1.03
N ALA A 73 -10.78 12.32 0.72
CA ALA A 73 -10.29 11.37 1.71
C ALA A 73 -9.28 12.03 2.69
N VAL A 74 -8.34 12.81 2.18
CA VAL A 74 -7.40 13.55 3.03
C VAL A 74 -8.13 14.58 3.91
N ARG A 75 -9.08 15.34 3.35
CA ARG A 75 -9.89 16.28 4.15
C ARG A 75 -10.65 15.56 5.25
N ALA A 76 -11.31 14.44 4.95
CA ALA A 76 -12.05 13.68 5.95
C ALA A 76 -11.14 13.18 7.09
N ALA A 77 -9.91 12.74 6.79
CA ALA A 77 -8.93 12.37 7.81
C ALA A 77 -8.58 13.56 8.72
N VAL A 78 -8.31 14.73 8.13
CA VAL A 78 -7.98 15.94 8.89
C VAL A 78 -9.17 16.46 9.69
N ASP A 79 -10.37 16.50 9.09
CA ASP A 79 -11.59 16.98 9.74
C ASP A 79 -11.99 16.11 10.94
N SER A 80 -11.83 14.78 10.80
CA SER A 80 -12.22 13.83 11.85
C SER A 80 -11.16 13.66 12.94
N TYR A 81 -9.87 13.72 12.57
CA TYR A 81 -8.77 13.35 13.47
C TYR A 81 -7.71 14.44 13.67
N GLY A 82 -7.88 15.58 13.01
CA GLY A 82 -7.06 16.79 13.21
C GLY A 82 -5.75 16.84 12.42
N LYS A 83 -5.34 15.73 11.78
CA LYS A 83 -4.06 15.64 11.05
C LYS A 83 -4.01 14.41 10.12
N LEU A 84 -2.94 14.31 9.33
CA LEU A 84 -2.56 13.10 8.61
C LEU A 84 -1.07 12.83 8.82
N ASP A 85 -0.72 11.72 9.49
CA ASP A 85 0.69 11.32 9.76
C ASP A 85 1.19 10.27 8.77
N ILE A 86 0.31 9.37 8.30
CA ILE A 86 0.69 8.19 7.53
C ILE A 86 -0.20 8.06 6.31
N LEU A 87 0.41 7.85 5.13
CA LEU A 87 -0.27 7.41 3.92
C LEU A 87 0.27 6.04 3.50
N VAL A 88 -0.62 5.06 3.29
CA VAL A 88 -0.29 3.80 2.64
C VAL A 88 -1.00 3.73 1.30
N ASN A 89 -0.24 3.86 0.22
CA ASN A 89 -0.72 3.63 -1.15
C ASN A 89 -0.64 2.13 -1.44
N ASN A 90 -1.70 1.39 -1.04
CA ASN A 90 -1.77 -0.06 -1.21
C ASN A 90 -2.68 -0.49 -2.38
N ALA A 91 -3.68 0.31 -2.75
CA ALA A 91 -4.58 -0.02 -3.85
C ALA A 91 -3.83 -0.40 -5.14
N GLY A 92 -4.29 -1.46 -5.79
CA GLY A 92 -3.69 -1.92 -7.03
C GLY A 92 -4.45 -3.07 -7.65
N ILE A 93 -4.25 -3.25 -8.94
CA ILE A 93 -4.81 -4.35 -9.74
C ILE A 93 -3.68 -5.11 -10.44
N LEU A 94 -3.92 -6.37 -10.75
CA LEU A 94 -2.99 -7.25 -11.45
C LEU A 94 -3.53 -7.60 -12.84
N LEU A 95 -2.66 -7.53 -13.85
CA LEU A 95 -2.91 -8.04 -15.19
C LEU A 95 -1.78 -9.02 -15.55
N ARG A 96 -2.14 -10.28 -15.81
CA ARG A 96 -1.19 -11.35 -16.14
C ARG A 96 -1.13 -11.59 -17.64
N LYS A 97 -0.62 -10.59 -18.36
CA LYS A 97 -0.44 -10.63 -19.81
C LYS A 97 0.94 -10.12 -20.19
N GLY A 98 1.50 -10.72 -21.24
CA GLY A 98 2.71 -10.25 -21.91
C GLY A 98 2.46 -9.01 -22.77
N VAL A 99 3.54 -8.49 -23.39
CA VAL A 99 3.46 -7.25 -24.22
C VAL A 99 2.49 -7.41 -25.39
N GLU A 100 2.56 -8.52 -26.12
CA GLU A 100 1.74 -8.73 -27.32
C GLU A 100 0.26 -8.97 -27.01
N GLU A 101 -0.04 -9.45 -25.79
CA GLU A 101 -1.40 -9.81 -25.36
C GLU A 101 -2.12 -8.66 -24.67
N THR A 102 -1.38 -7.62 -24.24
CA THR A 102 -1.93 -6.48 -23.50
C THR A 102 -2.43 -5.42 -24.47
N SER A 103 -3.72 -5.07 -24.42
CA SER A 103 -4.23 -3.94 -25.20
C SER A 103 -3.77 -2.60 -24.61
N ALA A 104 -3.88 -1.53 -25.41
CA ALA A 104 -3.57 -0.18 -24.95
C ALA A 104 -4.47 0.23 -23.76
N GLU A 105 -5.77 -0.07 -23.84
CA GLU A 105 -6.76 0.22 -22.79
C GLU A 105 -6.48 -0.54 -21.49
N GLU A 106 -6.04 -1.80 -21.58
CA GLU A 106 -5.62 -2.59 -20.42
C GLU A 106 -4.34 -2.01 -19.80
N CYS A 107 -3.39 -1.58 -20.63
CA CYS A 107 -2.19 -0.91 -20.18
C CYS A 107 -2.52 0.41 -19.47
N ASP A 108 -3.38 1.24 -20.07
CA ASP A 108 -3.82 2.52 -19.49
C ASP A 108 -4.50 2.29 -18.14
N ARG A 109 -5.40 1.32 -18.04
CA ARG A 109 -6.10 0.98 -16.81
C ARG A 109 -5.14 0.57 -15.68
N ILE A 110 -4.13 -0.26 -15.98
CA ILE A 110 -3.10 -0.65 -15.01
C ILE A 110 -2.30 0.56 -14.56
N GLN A 111 -1.89 1.43 -15.49
CA GLN A 111 -1.14 2.64 -15.16
C GLN A 111 -1.99 3.64 -14.36
N ASP A 112 -3.25 3.82 -14.72
CA ASP A 112 -4.15 4.73 -13.99
C ASP A 112 -4.31 4.32 -12.52
N VAL A 113 -4.54 3.04 -12.25
CA VAL A 113 -4.72 2.55 -10.88
C VAL A 113 -3.38 2.49 -10.14
N ASN A 114 -2.41 1.72 -10.67
CA ASN A 114 -1.20 1.35 -9.92
C ASN A 114 -0.13 2.44 -9.89
N SER A 115 -0.13 3.35 -10.86
CA SER A 115 0.90 4.38 -11.03
C SER A 115 0.36 5.77 -10.72
N LYS A 116 -0.61 6.24 -11.51
CA LYS A 116 -1.24 7.55 -11.33
C LYS A 116 -1.99 7.63 -10.00
N GLY A 117 -2.68 6.56 -9.58
CA GLY A 117 -3.34 6.51 -8.28
C GLY A 117 -2.37 6.75 -7.11
N VAL A 118 -1.19 6.12 -7.13
CA VAL A 118 -0.14 6.35 -6.13
C VAL A 118 0.38 7.80 -6.19
N PHE A 119 0.61 8.32 -7.40
CA PHE A 119 1.02 9.72 -7.56
C PHE A 119 -0.02 10.71 -6.99
N LEU A 120 -1.30 10.49 -7.25
CA LEU A 120 -2.39 11.32 -6.73
C LEU A 120 -2.49 11.25 -5.21
N GLY A 121 -2.32 10.06 -4.62
CA GLY A 121 -2.27 9.88 -3.17
C GLY A 121 -1.13 10.65 -2.52
N VAL A 122 0.08 10.53 -3.07
CA VAL A 122 1.24 11.32 -2.62
C VAL A 122 0.96 12.82 -2.73
N LYS A 123 0.46 13.28 -3.89
CA LYS A 123 0.14 14.68 -4.13
C LYS A 123 -0.87 15.23 -3.12
N ALA A 124 -1.92 14.47 -2.81
CA ALA A 124 -2.98 14.89 -1.90
C ALA A 124 -2.52 14.92 -0.44
N ALA A 125 -1.66 13.97 -0.01
CA ALA A 125 -1.26 13.84 1.40
C ALA A 125 -0.20 14.88 1.83
N ILE A 126 0.69 15.29 0.94
CA ILE A 126 1.83 16.17 1.27
C ILE A 126 1.42 17.47 1.98
N PRO A 127 0.40 18.24 1.55
CA PRO A 127 0.01 19.45 2.25
C PRO A 127 -0.41 19.19 3.70
N ALA A 128 -1.23 18.18 3.95
CA ALA A 128 -1.69 17.82 5.29
C ALA A 128 -0.54 17.32 6.18
N MET A 129 0.39 16.53 5.64
CA MET A 129 1.58 16.07 6.37
C MET A 129 2.51 17.25 6.72
N ARG A 130 2.67 18.20 5.81
CA ARG A 130 3.44 19.42 6.08
C ARG A 130 2.85 20.21 7.26
N GLU A 131 1.52 20.38 7.29
CA GLU A 131 0.82 21.03 8.40
C GLU A 131 0.93 20.26 9.71
N ALA A 132 1.01 18.92 9.64
CA ALA A 132 1.25 18.05 10.79
C ALA A 132 2.72 18.07 11.28
N GLY A 133 3.64 18.72 10.56
CA GLY A 133 5.07 18.81 10.90
C GLY A 133 5.91 17.63 10.41
N GLY A 134 5.40 16.84 9.48
CA GLY A 134 6.07 15.69 8.88
C GLY A 134 5.12 14.51 8.67
N GLY A 135 5.65 13.39 8.18
CA GLY A 135 4.82 12.20 7.94
C GLY A 135 5.59 11.02 7.37
N SER A 136 4.88 9.92 7.17
CA SER A 136 5.41 8.72 6.52
C SER A 136 4.50 8.27 5.38
N ILE A 137 5.06 8.17 4.17
CA ILE A 137 4.40 7.61 2.99
C ILE A 137 5.00 6.23 2.73
N VAL A 138 4.13 5.21 2.64
CA VAL A 138 4.51 3.85 2.28
C VAL A 138 3.79 3.46 0.99
N ASN A 139 4.54 3.22 -0.07
CA ASN A 139 4.01 2.85 -1.37
C ASN A 139 4.18 1.34 -1.61
N ILE A 140 3.10 0.62 -1.85
CA ILE A 140 3.16 -0.82 -2.13
C ILE A 140 3.48 -1.04 -3.62
N SER A 141 4.73 -1.41 -3.87
CA SER A 141 5.24 -1.85 -5.16
C SER A 141 5.07 -3.38 -5.32
N SER A 142 6.08 -4.05 -5.81
CA SER A 142 6.15 -5.51 -5.99
C SER A 142 7.59 -5.90 -6.35
N ILE A 143 7.96 -7.16 -6.17
CA ILE A 143 9.16 -7.73 -6.81
C ILE A 143 9.12 -7.60 -8.34
N ALA A 144 7.93 -7.52 -8.95
CA ALA A 144 7.77 -7.24 -10.39
C ALA A 144 8.25 -5.83 -10.79
N GLY A 145 8.35 -4.89 -9.85
CA GLY A 145 8.95 -3.57 -10.06
C GLY A 145 10.47 -3.54 -9.89
N LEU A 146 11.08 -4.61 -9.37
CA LEU A 146 12.53 -4.74 -9.17
C LEU A 146 13.22 -5.47 -10.32
N ARG A 147 12.52 -6.40 -10.95
CA ARG A 147 13.05 -7.27 -12.01
C ARG A 147 12.03 -7.47 -13.12
N GLY A 148 12.46 -8.05 -14.25
CA GLY A 148 11.55 -8.41 -15.34
C GLY A 148 10.45 -9.38 -14.88
N SER A 149 9.25 -9.17 -15.44
CA SER A 149 8.06 -9.97 -15.19
C SER A 149 7.33 -10.27 -16.50
N THR A 150 6.71 -11.45 -16.59
CA THR A 150 5.82 -11.79 -17.70
C THR A 150 4.51 -10.99 -17.67
N SER A 151 4.15 -10.40 -16.54
CA SER A 151 3.05 -9.44 -16.41
C SER A 151 3.57 -8.03 -16.70
N THR A 152 3.77 -7.70 -17.99
CA THR A 152 4.60 -6.57 -18.42
C THR A 152 4.06 -5.22 -17.98
N ALA A 153 2.78 -4.92 -18.25
CA ALA A 153 2.16 -3.66 -17.87
C ALA A 153 2.12 -3.47 -16.32
N TYR A 154 1.85 -4.57 -15.60
CA TYR A 154 1.90 -4.57 -14.12
C TYR A 154 3.32 -4.29 -13.61
N GLY A 155 4.33 -5.00 -14.13
CA GLY A 155 5.72 -4.77 -13.73
C GLY A 155 6.18 -3.33 -13.99
N ALA A 156 5.83 -2.77 -15.15
CA ALA A 156 6.11 -1.38 -15.49
C ALA A 156 5.45 -0.39 -14.50
N SER A 157 4.18 -0.63 -14.13
CA SER A 157 3.48 0.20 -13.16
C SER A 157 4.17 0.18 -11.78
N LYS A 158 4.60 -0.98 -11.32
CA LYS A 158 5.30 -1.13 -10.03
C LYS A 158 6.75 -0.59 -10.05
N GLY A 159 7.39 -0.58 -11.24
CA GLY A 159 8.66 0.12 -11.47
C GLY A 159 8.53 1.64 -11.35
N LEU A 160 7.42 2.23 -11.83
CA LEU A 160 7.12 3.65 -11.65
C LEU A 160 7.00 4.01 -10.16
N VAL A 161 6.24 3.21 -9.39
CA VAL A 161 6.06 3.41 -7.95
C VAL A 161 7.41 3.46 -7.21
N ARG A 162 8.34 2.58 -7.60
CA ARG A 162 9.72 2.55 -7.06
C ARG A 162 10.45 3.89 -7.24
N LEU A 163 10.45 4.46 -8.45
CA LEU A 163 11.14 5.72 -8.72
C LEU A 163 10.38 6.94 -8.18
N LEU A 164 9.06 6.94 -8.23
CA LEU A 164 8.23 7.96 -7.59
C LEU A 164 8.55 8.08 -6.09
N THR A 165 8.69 6.95 -5.41
CA THR A 165 9.07 6.90 -3.98
C THR A 165 10.39 7.63 -3.72
N LYS A 166 11.43 7.33 -4.51
CA LYS A 166 12.75 7.98 -4.36
C LYS A 166 12.70 9.48 -4.62
N SER A 167 11.97 9.88 -5.67
CA SER A 167 11.78 11.30 -6.01
C SER A 167 11.05 12.05 -4.90
N THR A 168 9.99 11.46 -4.34
CA THR A 168 9.24 12.02 -3.21
C THR A 168 10.11 12.14 -1.96
N ALA A 169 10.90 11.11 -1.64
CA ALA A 169 11.82 11.12 -0.51
C ALA A 169 12.86 12.26 -0.58
N VAL A 170 13.43 12.46 -1.75
CA VAL A 170 14.42 13.54 -1.98
C VAL A 170 13.76 14.92 -1.88
N GLN A 171 12.58 15.09 -2.49
CA GLN A 171 11.92 16.37 -2.58
C GLN A 171 11.37 16.84 -1.23
N TYR A 172 10.77 15.93 -0.45
CA TYR A 172 10.02 16.26 0.77
C TYR A 172 10.70 15.83 2.08
N GLY A 173 11.87 15.18 2.00
CA GLY A 173 12.70 14.89 3.16
C GLY A 173 13.06 16.12 4.01
N PRO A 174 13.39 17.29 3.41
CA PRO A 174 13.61 18.53 4.17
C PRO A 174 12.42 19.02 5.00
N GLU A 175 11.19 18.57 4.65
CA GLU A 175 9.96 18.88 5.37
C GLU A 175 9.58 17.81 6.41
N GLY A 176 10.46 16.86 6.71
CA GLY A 176 10.21 15.78 7.66
C GLY A 176 9.28 14.68 7.11
N ILE A 177 9.00 14.65 5.80
CA ILE A 177 8.16 13.65 5.17
C ILE A 177 9.03 12.55 4.59
N ARG A 178 8.94 11.34 5.15
CA ARG A 178 9.61 10.14 4.65
C ARG A 178 8.75 9.47 3.59
N CYS A 179 9.38 8.87 2.58
CA CYS A 179 8.68 8.09 1.58
C CYS A 179 9.48 6.83 1.26
N ASN A 180 8.87 5.65 1.43
CA ASN A 180 9.52 4.36 1.21
C ASN A 180 8.61 3.44 0.40
N SER A 181 9.18 2.44 -0.27
CA SER A 181 8.43 1.42 -0.98
C SER A 181 8.60 0.04 -0.35
N VAL A 182 7.52 -0.74 -0.35
CA VAL A 182 7.53 -2.15 0.01
C VAL A 182 7.39 -2.97 -1.27
N HIS A 183 8.15 -4.04 -1.39
CA HIS A 183 8.19 -4.92 -2.56
C HIS A 183 7.84 -6.36 -2.15
N PRO A 184 6.54 -6.68 -2.03
CA PRO A 184 6.12 -8.04 -1.69
C PRO A 184 6.46 -9.04 -2.80
N GLY A 185 6.76 -10.27 -2.39
CA GLY A 185 6.79 -11.44 -3.26
C GLY A 185 5.40 -11.96 -3.56
N ILE A 186 5.24 -13.30 -3.56
CA ILE A 186 3.93 -13.93 -3.66
C ILE A 186 3.27 -13.96 -2.27
N ILE A 187 2.10 -13.34 -2.17
CA ILE A 187 1.33 -13.21 -0.93
C ILE A 187 -0.04 -13.85 -1.14
N GLU A 188 -0.47 -14.69 -0.20
CA GLU A 188 -1.77 -15.36 -0.25
C GLU A 188 -2.91 -14.36 -0.01
N THR A 189 -3.60 -13.98 -1.09
CA THR A 189 -4.72 -13.03 -1.14
C THR A 189 -5.61 -13.37 -2.33
N ASP A 190 -6.81 -12.80 -2.40
CA ASP A 190 -7.73 -12.96 -3.55
C ASP A 190 -7.05 -12.66 -4.89
N MET A 191 -6.13 -11.67 -4.93
CA MET A 191 -5.39 -11.28 -6.14
C MET A 191 -4.50 -12.41 -6.69
N THR A 192 -4.03 -13.30 -5.82
CA THR A 192 -3.08 -14.38 -6.15
C THR A 192 -3.69 -15.76 -6.08
N GLU A 193 -4.98 -15.88 -5.75
CA GLU A 193 -5.68 -17.16 -5.56
C GLU A 193 -5.50 -18.12 -6.75
N GLU A 194 -5.74 -17.63 -7.98
CA GLU A 194 -5.54 -18.43 -9.19
C GLU A 194 -4.06 -18.86 -9.44
N MET A 195 -3.10 -18.10 -8.89
CA MET A 195 -1.67 -18.43 -8.99
C MET A 195 -1.24 -19.46 -7.95
N LEU A 196 -2.03 -19.64 -6.91
CA LEU A 196 -1.77 -20.50 -5.76
C LEU A 196 -2.68 -21.73 -5.75
N ASP A 197 -3.15 -22.19 -6.93
CA ASP A 197 -3.67 -23.54 -7.05
C ASP A 197 -2.58 -24.57 -6.63
N SER A 198 -2.93 -25.84 -6.53
CA SER A 198 -2.00 -26.84 -5.99
C SER A 198 -0.64 -26.89 -6.71
N ALA A 199 -0.65 -26.84 -8.04
CA ALA A 199 0.56 -26.86 -8.86
C ALA A 199 1.35 -25.54 -8.79
N GLY A 200 0.66 -24.41 -8.82
CA GLY A 200 1.26 -23.08 -8.68
C GLY A 200 1.88 -22.88 -7.30
N ARG A 201 1.21 -23.35 -6.23
CA ARG A 201 1.75 -23.29 -4.86
C ARG A 201 3.07 -24.04 -4.75
N GLU A 202 3.16 -25.26 -5.28
CA GLU A 202 4.42 -26.05 -5.26
C GLU A 202 5.54 -25.34 -6.03
N GLN A 203 5.23 -24.76 -7.19
CA GLN A 203 6.20 -24.00 -7.99
C GLN A 203 6.71 -22.76 -7.24
N TRP A 204 5.83 -22.00 -6.60
CA TRP A 204 6.22 -20.84 -5.82
C TRP A 204 7.03 -21.22 -4.58
N LEU A 205 6.64 -22.26 -3.85
CA LEU A 205 7.41 -22.81 -2.73
C LEU A 205 8.80 -23.23 -3.19
N ALA A 206 8.91 -23.89 -4.36
CA ALA A 206 10.20 -24.32 -4.91
C ALA A 206 11.12 -23.14 -5.27
N ARG A 207 10.57 -22.00 -5.68
CA ARG A 207 11.32 -20.79 -6.08
C ARG A 207 11.63 -19.86 -4.91
N THR A 208 10.92 -20.00 -3.79
CA THR A 208 11.10 -19.17 -2.60
C THR A 208 12.15 -19.79 -1.68
N PRO A 209 13.31 -19.17 -1.44
CA PRO A 209 14.35 -19.73 -0.57
C PRO A 209 13.86 -20.13 0.83
N LEU A 210 12.98 -19.33 1.45
CA LEU A 210 12.38 -19.66 2.76
C LEU A 210 11.35 -20.79 2.71
N ARG A 211 10.95 -21.26 1.51
CA ARG A 211 9.98 -22.36 1.33
C ARG A 211 8.61 -22.12 2.01
N ILE A 212 8.19 -20.90 2.10
CA ILE A 212 6.88 -20.49 2.59
C ILE A 212 6.18 -19.59 1.58
N ILE A 213 4.85 -19.58 1.58
CA ILE A 213 4.03 -18.54 0.97
C ILE A 213 3.63 -17.59 2.09
N ALA A 214 3.95 -16.32 1.94
CA ALA A 214 3.63 -15.31 2.93
C ALA A 214 2.13 -14.97 2.90
N ASN A 215 1.62 -14.51 4.02
CA ASN A 215 0.27 -13.94 4.14
C ASN A 215 0.30 -12.41 4.22
N ALA A 216 -0.87 -11.77 4.20
CA ALA A 216 -0.99 -10.33 4.23
C ALA A 216 -0.37 -9.68 5.50
N HIS A 217 -0.41 -10.38 6.63
CA HIS A 217 0.17 -9.91 7.90
C HIS A 217 1.70 -9.82 7.84
N ASP A 218 2.38 -10.72 7.12
CA ASP A 218 3.84 -10.68 6.96
C ASP A 218 4.28 -9.38 6.28
N VAL A 219 3.50 -8.89 5.31
CA VAL A 219 3.75 -7.60 4.64
C VAL A 219 3.38 -6.43 5.55
N ALA A 220 2.22 -6.51 6.24
CA ALA A 220 1.74 -5.46 7.13
C ALA A 220 2.75 -5.11 8.24
N LEU A 221 3.51 -6.09 8.75
CA LEU A 221 4.59 -5.85 9.72
C LEU A 221 5.70 -4.95 9.16
N GLY A 222 6.09 -5.13 7.91
CA GLY A 222 7.06 -4.28 7.25
C GLY A 222 6.52 -2.87 6.96
N VAL A 223 5.24 -2.77 6.58
CA VAL A 223 4.54 -1.49 6.39
C VAL A 223 4.44 -0.74 7.72
N LEU A 224 4.10 -1.42 8.80
CA LEU A 224 4.08 -0.88 10.17
C LEU A 224 5.44 -0.31 10.58
N TYR A 225 6.54 -1.04 10.33
CA TYR A 225 7.89 -0.54 10.60
C TYR A 225 8.14 0.79 9.87
N LEU A 226 7.86 0.85 8.56
CA LEU A 226 8.07 2.06 7.78
C LEU A 226 7.14 3.22 8.16
N ALA A 227 5.93 2.92 8.63
CA ALA A 227 4.97 3.90 9.12
C ALA A 227 5.36 4.49 10.49
N SER A 228 6.02 3.71 11.33
CA SER A 228 6.38 4.09 12.71
C SER A 228 7.62 4.97 12.81
N ASP A 229 7.84 5.55 14.00
CA ASP A 229 9.03 6.34 14.31
C ASP A 229 10.32 5.50 14.43
N GLU A 230 10.23 4.17 14.46
CA GLU A 230 11.37 3.26 14.41
C GLU A 230 12.18 3.43 13.11
N SER A 231 11.52 3.82 12.02
CA SER A 231 12.12 4.08 10.71
C SER A 231 12.43 5.57 10.46
N ARG A 232 12.60 6.38 11.53
CA ARG A 232 12.81 7.83 11.43
C ARG A 232 14.01 8.26 10.55
N TYR A 233 14.97 7.38 10.35
CA TYR A 233 16.16 7.63 9.50
C TYR A 233 16.12 6.83 8.19
N VAL A 234 14.93 6.35 7.79
CA VAL A 234 14.71 5.55 6.58
C VAL A 234 13.80 6.31 5.62
N THR A 235 14.34 6.75 4.48
CA THR A 235 13.58 7.37 3.39
C THR A 235 14.22 7.02 2.05
N GLY A 236 13.41 6.91 0.97
CA GLY A 236 13.85 6.47 -0.35
C GLY A 236 14.25 5.00 -0.43
N SER A 237 13.96 4.22 0.62
CA SER A 237 14.35 2.82 0.74
C SER A 237 13.36 1.90 0.02
N GLU A 238 13.86 0.72 -0.36
CA GLU A 238 13.12 -0.39 -0.95
C GLU A 238 13.13 -1.55 0.05
N LEU A 239 12.02 -1.79 0.73
CA LEU A 239 11.89 -2.91 1.66
C LEU A 239 11.32 -4.11 0.91
N VAL A 240 12.16 -5.11 0.64
CA VAL A 240 11.76 -6.35 -0.04
C VAL A 240 11.27 -7.36 0.99
N ILE A 241 10.06 -7.91 0.77
CA ILE A 241 9.42 -8.93 1.62
C ILE A 241 8.96 -10.06 0.70
N ASP A 242 9.88 -10.95 0.33
CA ASP A 242 9.67 -11.91 -0.73
C ASP A 242 10.19 -13.33 -0.44
N GLY A 243 10.63 -13.60 0.78
CA GLY A 243 11.19 -14.89 1.16
C GLY A 243 12.51 -15.22 0.45
N GLY A 244 13.20 -14.22 -0.13
CA GLY A 244 14.48 -14.37 -0.81
C GLY A 244 14.39 -14.63 -2.33
N ILE A 245 13.22 -14.50 -2.96
CA ILE A 245 13.03 -14.77 -4.40
C ILE A 245 13.91 -13.87 -5.28
N THR A 246 14.21 -12.65 -4.84
CA THR A 246 15.00 -11.67 -5.61
C THR A 246 16.45 -11.49 -5.14
N ALA A 247 16.88 -12.28 -4.15
CA ALA A 247 18.23 -12.24 -3.61
C ALA A 247 19.29 -12.79 -4.60
#